data_d06163eb2ff9ed8de819ed5fc71436f9
#
_entry.id   d06163eb2ff9ed8de819ed5fc71436f9
#
_cell.length_a   1.000
_cell.length_b   1.000
_cell.length_c   1.000
_cell.angle_alpha   90.00
_cell.angle_beta   90.00
_cell.angle_gamma   90.00
#
_symmetry.space_group_name_H-M   'P 1'
#
loop_
_entity.id
_entity.type
_entity.pdbx_description
1 polymer ?
#
loop_
_entity_poly.entity_id
_entity_poly.type
_entity_poly.pdbx_seq_one_letter_code
_entity_poly.pdbx_strand_id
1 'polypeptide(L)'
;MHDDTVIIVGGGQSGLAAARAARDAGLHPLVLEAQERPTGSWPHYYDSLTLFSPARHSAMPGAPFPGSPDRYPHRDDVSAYLERYAAGLDVEIRTGTRVEAIEADGARFAVHTADGRTLSAAGLIAASGSFANPHLPVLPGQEGFTGELLHAARYRTPEPYAGKRVVVVGGGNSAVQIGYELAATASATLATRAPIRFLQQRRNGRDLHDWLVTTGFDHLPPEWLIHYVGGTLVMETGDYENALRSGRLDRREMFTAFDGEAVVWADGRREPVDAVIFATGYRPDLGYLRPLGALGPDGAPRHTGGLSATHPGLAYVGLEFQRSFSSNTLRGVHRDAAHIIAPLAAHVRKAPAAAGL
;
A
#
# COMPACT_ATOMS: atom_id res chain seq x y z
N MET A 1 26.14 14.49 9.04
CA MET A 1 25.52 13.13 9.05
C MET A 1 26.52 12.16 9.62
N HIS A 2 26.05 11.10 10.29
CA HIS A 2 26.93 10.04 10.79
C HIS A 2 27.41 9.16 9.63
N ASP A 3 28.61 8.57 9.76
CA ASP A 3 29.19 7.72 8.71
C ASP A 3 28.35 6.46 8.44
N ASP A 4 27.60 5.98 9.44
CA ASP A 4 26.72 4.83 9.40
C ASP A 4 25.23 5.22 9.21
N THR A 5 24.97 6.41 8.63
CA THR A 5 23.59 6.86 8.34
C THR A 5 22.90 5.92 7.36
N VAL A 6 21.71 5.45 7.75
CA VAL A 6 20.77 4.70 6.90
C VAL A 6 19.61 5.62 6.54
N ILE A 7 19.46 5.95 5.27
CA ILE A 7 18.31 6.72 4.79
C ILE A 7 17.14 5.77 4.51
N ILE A 8 15.97 6.13 5.04
CA ILE A 8 14.71 5.41 4.86
C ILE A 8 13.77 6.32 4.08
N VAL A 9 13.33 5.88 2.89
CA VAL A 9 12.43 6.65 2.04
C VAL A 9 10.99 6.25 2.30
N GLY A 10 10.23 7.17 2.88
CA GLY A 10 8.83 7.00 3.29
C GLY A 10 8.66 6.88 4.81
N GLY A 11 7.76 7.68 5.38
CA GLY A 11 7.45 7.76 6.81
C GLY A 11 6.12 7.09 7.21
N GLY A 12 5.59 6.21 6.37
CA GLY A 12 4.45 5.37 6.71
C GLY A 12 4.83 4.19 7.62
N GLN A 13 3.88 3.28 7.87
CA GLN A 13 4.08 2.11 8.73
C GLN A 13 5.36 1.33 8.43
N SER A 14 5.70 1.18 7.15
CA SER A 14 6.88 0.43 6.70
C SER A 14 8.18 1.13 7.06
N GLY A 15 8.26 2.44 6.81
CA GLY A 15 9.43 3.24 7.16
C GLY A 15 9.62 3.39 8.66
N LEU A 16 8.54 3.56 9.41
CA LEU A 16 8.60 3.63 10.88
C LEU A 16 9.04 2.30 11.50
N ALA A 17 8.58 1.15 10.96
CA ALA A 17 9.05 -0.15 11.37
C ALA A 17 10.54 -0.36 11.06
N ALA A 18 10.98 0.07 9.87
CA ALA A 18 12.38 0.01 9.46
C ALA A 18 13.27 0.94 10.33
N ALA A 19 12.79 2.15 10.63
CA ALA A 19 13.50 3.10 11.48
C ALA A 19 13.71 2.55 12.89
N ARG A 20 12.68 1.94 13.47
CA ARG A 20 12.81 1.26 14.76
C ARG A 20 13.85 0.14 14.70
N ALA A 21 13.75 -0.76 13.72
CA ALA A 21 14.67 -1.88 13.58
C ALA A 21 16.13 -1.40 13.38
N ALA A 22 16.34 -0.35 12.59
CA ALA A 22 17.66 0.24 12.38
C ALA A 22 18.24 0.85 13.66
N ARG A 23 17.46 1.65 14.39
CA ARG A 23 17.86 2.21 15.68
C ARG A 23 18.19 1.12 16.70
N ASP A 24 17.32 0.12 16.83
CA ASP A 24 17.50 -0.98 17.79
C ASP A 24 18.74 -1.84 17.44
N ALA A 25 19.18 -1.81 16.18
CA ALA A 25 20.45 -2.40 15.72
C ALA A 25 21.68 -1.49 15.89
N GLY A 26 21.51 -0.31 16.48
CA GLY A 26 22.58 0.66 16.71
C GLY A 26 23.06 1.40 15.46
N LEU A 27 22.21 1.51 14.42
CA LEU A 27 22.43 2.35 13.26
C LEU A 27 21.82 3.74 13.48
N HIS A 28 22.18 4.70 12.62
CA HIS A 28 21.61 6.05 12.61
C HIS A 28 20.58 6.20 11.48
N PRO A 29 19.28 5.84 11.71
CA PRO A 29 18.25 6.01 10.71
C PRO A 29 17.86 7.48 10.52
N LEU A 30 17.70 7.90 9.26
CA LEU A 30 17.10 9.15 8.85
C LEU A 30 15.91 8.84 7.94
N VAL A 31 14.70 9.16 8.41
CA VAL A 31 13.48 8.97 7.60
C VAL A 31 13.22 10.23 6.77
N LEU A 32 13.04 10.07 5.46
CA LEU A 32 12.61 11.11 4.54
C LEU A 32 11.17 10.85 4.12
N GLU A 33 10.24 11.72 4.57
CA GLU A 33 8.82 11.62 4.27
C GLU A 33 8.38 12.78 3.37
N ALA A 34 7.73 12.46 2.25
CA ALA A 34 7.28 13.46 1.29
C ALA A 34 6.10 14.31 1.78
N GLN A 35 5.28 13.77 2.68
CA GLN A 35 4.14 14.47 3.28
C GLN A 35 4.56 15.29 4.49
N GLU A 36 3.65 16.15 4.97
CA GLU A 36 3.86 16.97 6.16
C GLU A 36 3.86 16.16 7.47
N ARG A 37 3.31 14.95 7.46
CA ARG A 37 3.17 14.07 8.62
C ARG A 37 3.61 12.65 8.30
N PRO A 38 4.24 11.93 9.25
CA PRO A 38 4.72 10.56 9.04
C PRO A 38 3.60 9.54 9.23
N THR A 39 2.56 9.65 8.42
CA THR A 39 1.37 8.80 8.46
C THR A 39 1.23 7.94 7.20
N GLY A 40 2.15 8.11 6.23
CA GLY A 40 2.05 7.47 4.93
C GLY A 40 0.77 7.84 4.20
N SER A 41 0.18 6.89 3.49
CA SER A 41 -1.00 7.11 2.64
C SER A 41 -2.35 7.13 3.38
N TRP A 42 -2.40 6.82 4.67
CA TRP A 42 -3.66 6.65 5.39
C TRP A 42 -4.62 7.85 5.29
N PRO A 43 -4.18 9.13 5.41
CA PRO A 43 -5.07 10.28 5.26
C PRO A 43 -5.66 10.44 3.86
N HIS A 44 -5.10 9.76 2.86
CA HIS A 44 -5.48 9.91 1.46
C HIS A 44 -6.49 8.86 0.97
N TYR A 45 -6.81 7.86 1.76
CA TYR A 45 -7.88 6.90 1.43
C TYR A 45 -9.27 7.55 1.58
N TYR A 46 -10.30 6.89 1.03
CA TYR A 46 -11.70 7.33 1.14
C TYR A 46 -12.16 7.42 2.61
N ASP A 47 -13.11 8.30 2.85
CA ASP A 47 -13.45 8.75 4.21
C ASP A 47 -14.05 7.65 5.08
N SER A 48 -14.79 6.71 4.50
CA SER A 48 -15.39 5.58 5.21
C SER A 48 -14.43 4.41 5.49
N LEU A 49 -13.15 4.49 5.07
CA LEU A 49 -12.23 3.36 5.20
C LEU A 49 -12.05 2.94 6.65
N THR A 50 -12.45 1.72 6.92
CA THR A 50 -12.22 1.01 8.18
C THR A 50 -11.33 -0.19 7.91
N LEU A 51 -10.35 -0.45 8.77
CA LEU A 51 -9.52 -1.64 8.68
C LEU A 51 -10.39 -2.89 8.79
N PHE A 52 -10.04 -3.92 8.03
CA PHE A 52 -10.62 -5.25 8.20
C PHE A 52 -9.86 -6.10 9.24
N SER A 53 -8.76 -5.59 9.81
CA SER A 53 -8.09 -6.19 10.98
C SER A 53 -8.51 -5.46 12.25
N PRO A 54 -8.89 -6.19 13.32
CA PRO A 54 -9.22 -5.58 14.60
C PRO A 54 -7.98 -4.93 15.24
N ALA A 55 -8.19 -3.99 16.17
CA ALA A 55 -7.13 -3.20 16.79
C ALA A 55 -6.00 -4.06 17.39
N ARG A 56 -6.34 -5.21 18.03
CA ARG A 56 -5.33 -6.15 18.56
C ARG A 56 -4.41 -6.76 17.50
N HIS A 57 -4.84 -6.77 16.22
CA HIS A 57 -4.06 -7.23 15.06
C HIS A 57 -3.61 -6.08 14.15
N SER A 58 -3.60 -4.84 14.65
CA SER A 58 -3.26 -3.65 13.87
C SER A 58 -2.18 -2.80 14.56
N ALA A 59 -1.43 -3.40 15.48
CA ALA A 59 -0.43 -2.70 16.28
C ALA A 59 0.98 -2.81 15.70
N MET A 60 1.75 -1.75 15.85
CA MET A 60 3.20 -1.72 15.64
C MET A 60 3.93 -2.23 16.90
N PRO A 61 5.18 -2.72 16.79
CA PRO A 61 5.94 -3.24 17.94
C PRO A 61 6.05 -2.23 19.07
N GLY A 62 5.79 -2.69 20.30
CA GLY A 62 5.92 -1.90 21.52
C GLY A 62 4.88 -0.79 21.72
N ALA A 63 3.87 -0.71 20.86
CA ALA A 63 2.81 0.29 20.97
C ALA A 63 1.45 -0.35 20.65
N PRO A 64 0.68 -0.79 21.63
CA PRO A 64 -0.66 -1.33 21.41
C PRO A 64 -1.55 -0.32 20.70
N PHE A 65 -2.43 -0.81 19.81
CA PHE A 65 -3.41 0.06 19.18
C PHE A 65 -4.46 0.48 20.22
N PRO A 66 -4.81 1.78 20.33
CA PRO A 66 -5.68 2.28 21.40
C PRO A 66 -7.14 1.86 21.23
N GLY A 67 -7.86 1.81 22.34
CA GLY A 67 -9.28 1.48 22.41
C GLY A 67 -9.57 0.00 22.56
N SER A 68 -10.83 -0.41 22.31
CA SER A 68 -11.24 -1.82 22.40
C SER A 68 -10.43 -2.69 21.44
N PRO A 69 -9.87 -3.83 21.88
CA PRO A 69 -9.05 -4.70 21.06
C PRO A 69 -9.81 -5.32 19.87
N ASP A 70 -11.13 -5.42 19.98
CA ASP A 70 -12.00 -6.04 18.96
C ASP A 70 -12.57 -5.05 17.96
N ARG A 71 -12.41 -3.73 18.17
CA ARG A 71 -12.87 -2.73 17.21
C ARG A 71 -12.03 -2.78 15.93
N TYR A 72 -12.63 -2.42 14.81
CA TYR A 72 -11.94 -2.19 13.55
C TYR A 72 -11.61 -0.70 13.45
N PRO A 73 -10.30 -0.32 13.47
CA PRO A 73 -9.92 1.08 13.44
C PRO A 73 -10.30 1.77 12.13
N HIS A 74 -10.75 3.01 12.22
CA HIS A 74 -10.90 3.88 11.07
C HIS A 74 -9.53 4.39 10.56
N ARG A 75 -9.43 4.79 9.28
CA ARG A 75 -8.17 5.32 8.70
C ARG A 75 -7.57 6.48 9.52
N ASP A 76 -8.42 7.36 10.07
CA ASP A 76 -7.96 8.50 10.87
C ASP A 76 -7.39 8.06 12.23
N ASP A 77 -7.93 6.97 12.80
CA ASP A 77 -7.32 6.32 13.97
C ASP A 77 -5.92 5.81 13.65
N VAL A 78 -5.73 5.23 12.46
CA VAL A 78 -4.42 4.73 12.02
C VAL A 78 -3.45 5.88 11.83
N SER A 79 -3.89 6.96 11.18
CA SER A 79 -3.08 8.17 10.99
C SER A 79 -2.61 8.73 12.33
N ALA A 80 -3.53 8.95 13.27
CA ALA A 80 -3.21 9.46 14.62
C ALA A 80 -2.34 8.48 15.42
N TYR A 81 -2.52 7.18 15.20
CA TYR A 81 -1.69 6.15 15.83
C TYR A 81 -0.25 6.19 15.32
N LEU A 82 -0.04 6.29 14.00
CA LEU A 82 1.30 6.36 13.40
C LEU A 82 2.04 7.65 13.77
N GLU A 83 1.35 8.79 13.86
CA GLU A 83 1.95 10.03 14.37
C GLU A 83 2.50 9.87 15.79
N ARG A 84 1.69 9.32 16.69
CA ARG A 84 2.15 9.03 18.06
C ARG A 84 3.29 8.04 18.10
N TYR A 85 3.24 7.02 17.25
CA TYR A 85 4.30 6.04 17.14
C TYR A 85 5.61 6.68 16.69
N ALA A 86 5.56 7.51 15.64
CA ALA A 86 6.70 8.24 15.11
C ALA A 86 7.31 9.18 16.16
N ALA A 87 6.49 9.93 16.88
CA ALA A 87 6.94 10.83 17.95
C ALA A 87 7.66 10.10 19.10
N GLY A 88 7.33 8.82 19.34
CA GLY A 88 7.96 8.00 20.38
C GLY A 88 9.19 7.22 19.91
N LEU A 89 9.60 7.34 18.63
CA LEU A 89 10.66 6.49 18.11
C LEU A 89 12.07 6.96 18.42
N ASP A 90 12.31 8.19 18.83
CA ASP A 90 13.67 8.75 19.01
C ASP A 90 14.56 8.50 17.76
N VAL A 91 14.06 8.91 16.60
CA VAL A 91 14.76 8.90 15.30
C VAL A 91 14.49 10.22 14.57
N GLU A 92 15.44 10.65 13.74
CA GLU A 92 15.23 11.83 12.91
C GLU A 92 14.26 11.51 11.76
N ILE A 93 13.15 12.27 11.68
CA ILE A 93 12.16 12.20 10.60
C ILE A 93 12.05 13.58 9.96
N ARG A 94 12.41 13.69 8.69
CA ARG A 94 12.24 14.90 7.90
C ARG A 94 11.00 14.77 7.03
N THR A 95 9.96 15.46 7.42
CA THR A 95 8.71 15.60 6.66
C THR A 95 8.87 16.67 5.56
N GLY A 96 7.95 16.72 4.60
CA GLY A 96 8.04 17.63 3.45
C GLY A 96 9.27 17.39 2.58
N THR A 97 9.91 16.22 2.70
CA THR A 97 11.19 15.91 2.04
C THR A 97 10.98 14.75 1.06
N ARG A 98 10.67 15.10 -0.19
CA ARG A 98 10.49 14.12 -1.28
C ARG A 98 11.83 13.73 -1.87
N VAL A 99 12.08 12.43 -1.96
CA VAL A 99 13.21 11.87 -2.70
C VAL A 99 12.84 11.75 -4.17
N GLU A 100 13.64 12.29 -5.08
CA GLU A 100 13.41 12.25 -6.52
C GLU A 100 14.30 11.26 -7.26
N ALA A 101 15.55 11.12 -6.81
CA ALA A 101 16.49 10.21 -7.44
C ALA A 101 17.50 9.68 -6.42
N ILE A 102 18.00 8.48 -6.66
CA ILE A 102 19.07 7.87 -5.91
C ILE A 102 20.09 7.29 -6.88
N GLU A 103 21.36 7.58 -6.64
CA GLU A 103 22.48 7.13 -7.44
C GLU A 103 23.53 6.44 -6.55
N ALA A 104 24.36 5.61 -7.18
CA ALA A 104 25.51 5.04 -6.51
C ALA A 104 26.63 6.09 -6.38
N ASP A 105 27.24 6.19 -5.20
CA ASP A 105 28.38 7.06 -4.92
C ASP A 105 29.47 6.21 -4.23
N GLY A 106 30.24 5.52 -5.04
CA GLY A 106 31.20 4.54 -4.56
C GLY A 106 30.53 3.39 -3.78
N ALA A 107 30.86 3.28 -2.49
CA ALA A 107 30.25 2.32 -1.58
C ALA A 107 29.00 2.89 -0.84
N ARG A 108 28.58 4.09 -1.18
CA ARG A 108 27.46 4.82 -0.58
C ARG A 108 26.38 5.14 -1.60
N PHE A 109 25.34 5.79 -1.17
CA PHE A 109 24.25 6.27 -2.00
C PHE A 109 24.16 7.79 -1.93
N ALA A 110 24.02 8.45 -3.08
CA ALA A 110 23.65 9.85 -3.19
C ALA A 110 22.12 9.92 -3.34
N VAL A 111 21.46 10.55 -2.36
CA VAL A 111 19.99 10.70 -2.29
C VAL A 111 19.63 12.15 -2.60
N HIS A 112 18.98 12.37 -3.74
CA HIS A 112 18.57 13.69 -4.24
C HIS A 112 17.11 13.97 -3.84
N THR A 113 16.91 15.12 -3.24
CA THR A 113 15.58 15.56 -2.77
C THR A 113 15.03 16.69 -3.63
N ALA A 114 13.70 16.84 -3.69
CA ALA A 114 13.01 17.82 -4.52
C ALA A 114 13.35 19.28 -4.23
N ASP A 115 13.88 19.57 -3.04
CA ASP A 115 14.38 20.89 -2.65
C ASP A 115 15.86 21.14 -3.06
N GLY A 116 16.42 20.27 -3.89
CA GLY A 116 17.76 20.39 -4.46
C GLY A 116 18.91 19.94 -3.55
N ARG A 117 18.63 19.36 -2.38
CA ARG A 117 19.69 18.83 -1.50
C ARG A 117 20.13 17.44 -1.96
N THR A 118 21.40 17.13 -1.72
CA THR A 118 21.95 15.78 -1.86
C THR A 118 22.44 15.28 -0.50
N LEU A 119 21.97 14.10 -0.10
CA LEU A 119 22.33 13.45 1.15
C LEU A 119 23.13 12.17 0.85
N SER A 120 24.19 11.90 1.65
CA SER A 120 24.96 10.67 1.51
C SER A 120 24.50 9.63 2.53
N ALA A 121 24.29 8.38 2.10
CA ALA A 121 23.87 7.28 2.97
C ALA A 121 24.79 6.07 2.81
N ALA A 122 25.14 5.43 3.92
CA ALA A 122 25.86 4.15 3.93
C ALA A 122 24.92 2.97 3.67
N GLY A 123 23.63 3.14 3.96
CA GLY A 123 22.58 2.16 3.69
C GLY A 123 21.27 2.84 3.30
N LEU A 124 20.44 2.14 2.58
CA LEU A 124 19.18 2.64 2.04
C LEU A 124 18.05 1.63 2.26
N ILE A 125 16.91 2.12 2.75
CA ILE A 125 15.67 1.34 2.85
C ILE A 125 14.57 2.05 2.05
N ALA A 126 14.07 1.39 1.01
CA ALA A 126 12.93 1.83 0.23
C ALA A 126 11.63 1.37 0.91
N ALA A 127 10.86 2.31 1.46
CA ALA A 127 9.63 2.07 2.21
C ALA A 127 8.49 3.03 1.79
N SER A 128 8.54 3.55 0.54
CA SER A 128 7.65 4.56 -0.01
C SER A 128 6.22 4.05 -0.30
N GLY A 129 5.98 2.74 -0.16
CA GLY A 129 4.67 2.14 -0.38
C GLY A 129 4.27 2.11 -1.86
N SER A 130 2.96 2.14 -2.12
CA SER A 130 2.41 2.01 -3.48
C SER A 130 1.30 3.03 -3.81
N PHE A 131 0.76 3.72 -2.82
CA PHE A 131 -0.43 4.57 -3.00
C PHE A 131 -0.22 5.71 -4.01
N ALA A 132 0.97 6.27 -4.10
CA ALA A 132 1.29 7.33 -5.05
C ALA A 132 1.47 6.82 -6.50
N ASN A 133 1.45 5.50 -6.71
CA ASN A 133 1.56 4.86 -8.03
C ASN A 133 0.32 3.99 -8.33
N PRO A 134 -0.87 4.61 -8.54
CA PRO A 134 -2.10 3.89 -8.88
C PRO A 134 -1.99 3.22 -10.25
N HIS A 135 -2.51 1.99 -10.35
CA HIS A 135 -2.52 1.28 -11.62
C HIS A 135 -3.79 1.62 -12.42
N LEU A 136 -3.64 2.41 -13.47
CA LEU A 136 -4.73 2.74 -14.41
C LEU A 136 -4.56 1.90 -15.68
N PRO A 137 -5.49 0.98 -15.98
CA PRO A 137 -5.49 0.28 -17.26
C PRO A 137 -5.86 1.25 -18.39
N VAL A 138 -5.30 1.01 -19.57
CA VAL A 138 -5.73 1.70 -20.80
C VAL A 138 -6.75 0.82 -21.50
N LEU A 139 -7.92 1.38 -21.79
CA LEU A 139 -9.02 0.68 -22.46
C LEU A 139 -9.35 1.39 -23.79
N PRO A 140 -9.83 0.66 -24.80
CA PRO A 140 -10.24 1.25 -26.07
C PRO A 140 -11.25 2.38 -25.87
N GLY A 141 -11.05 3.52 -26.56
CA GLY A 141 -11.93 4.68 -26.51
C GLY A 141 -11.89 5.51 -25.23
N GLN A 142 -10.99 5.19 -24.29
CA GLN A 142 -10.93 5.87 -22.98
C GLN A 142 -10.63 7.36 -23.08
N GLU A 143 -9.81 7.79 -24.03
CA GLU A 143 -9.47 9.19 -24.29
C GLU A 143 -10.65 10.02 -24.78
N GLY A 144 -11.66 9.37 -25.39
CA GLY A 144 -12.91 10.01 -25.87
C GLY A 144 -14.06 9.98 -24.87
N PHE A 145 -13.85 9.39 -23.68
CA PHE A 145 -14.91 9.31 -22.69
C PHE A 145 -15.18 10.69 -22.07
N THR A 146 -16.46 11.09 -22.07
CA THR A 146 -16.89 12.44 -21.64
C THR A 146 -17.33 12.49 -20.17
N GLY A 147 -17.52 11.35 -19.52
CA GLY A 147 -17.79 11.25 -18.09
C GLY A 147 -16.53 11.40 -17.23
N GLU A 148 -16.69 11.28 -15.93
CA GLU A 148 -15.57 11.39 -14.99
C GLU A 148 -14.79 10.06 -14.94
N LEU A 149 -13.46 10.15 -15.12
CA LEU A 149 -12.52 9.03 -14.91
C LEU A 149 -11.64 9.31 -13.72
N LEU A 150 -11.65 8.43 -12.72
CA LEU A 150 -10.75 8.55 -11.58
C LEU A 150 -10.28 7.17 -11.08
N HIS A 151 -9.14 7.17 -10.41
CA HIS A 151 -8.72 5.99 -9.62
C HIS A 151 -9.27 6.07 -8.20
N ALA A 152 -9.49 4.93 -7.55
CA ALA A 152 -9.94 4.83 -6.15
C ALA A 152 -9.07 5.64 -5.16
N ALA A 153 -7.81 5.93 -5.50
CA ALA A 153 -6.95 6.84 -4.73
C ALA A 153 -7.46 8.29 -4.66
N ARG A 154 -8.33 8.70 -5.58
CA ARG A 154 -8.93 10.04 -5.62
C ARG A 154 -10.38 10.05 -5.15
N TYR A 155 -10.99 8.89 -5.00
CA TYR A 155 -12.33 8.78 -4.43
C TYR A 155 -12.30 9.10 -2.93
N ARG A 156 -13.26 9.88 -2.45
CA ARG A 156 -13.36 10.30 -1.04
C ARG A 156 -14.67 9.90 -0.40
N THR A 157 -15.78 10.26 -1.03
CA THR A 157 -17.12 10.13 -0.48
C THR A 157 -18.14 9.86 -1.58
N PRO A 158 -19.33 9.31 -1.29
CA PRO A 158 -20.36 9.03 -2.28
C PRO A 158 -21.18 10.27 -2.71
N GLU A 159 -21.18 11.37 -1.94
CA GLU A 159 -22.05 12.52 -2.15
C GLU A 159 -21.95 13.13 -3.58
N PRO A 160 -20.73 13.31 -4.17
CA PRO A 160 -20.62 13.83 -5.53
C PRO A 160 -21.30 12.96 -6.61
N TYR A 161 -21.60 11.72 -6.27
CA TYR A 161 -22.17 10.72 -7.20
C TYR A 161 -23.65 10.44 -6.95
N ALA A 162 -24.29 11.15 -6.03
CA ALA A 162 -25.73 10.97 -5.73
C ALA A 162 -26.58 11.11 -6.99
N GLY A 163 -27.44 10.13 -7.23
CA GLY A 163 -28.30 10.06 -8.42
C GLY A 163 -27.61 9.71 -9.74
N LYS A 164 -26.28 9.58 -9.74
CA LYS A 164 -25.47 9.26 -10.94
C LYS A 164 -25.42 7.77 -11.24
N ARG A 165 -25.08 7.44 -12.48
CA ARG A 165 -24.73 6.10 -12.94
C ARG A 165 -23.23 5.91 -12.87
N VAL A 166 -22.75 5.04 -11.97
CA VAL A 166 -21.33 4.84 -11.70
C VAL A 166 -20.93 3.39 -11.95
N VAL A 167 -19.81 3.21 -12.63
CA VAL A 167 -19.16 1.89 -12.79
C VAL A 167 -17.86 1.88 -11.99
N VAL A 168 -17.73 0.91 -11.08
CA VAL A 168 -16.49 0.68 -10.32
C VAL A 168 -15.76 -0.52 -10.91
N VAL A 169 -14.55 -0.29 -11.42
CA VAL A 169 -13.73 -1.33 -12.07
C VAL A 169 -12.83 -1.99 -11.04
N GLY A 170 -13.03 -3.28 -10.81
CA GLY A 170 -12.23 -4.08 -9.88
C GLY A 170 -13.07 -5.05 -9.06
N GLY A 171 -12.41 -6.06 -8.49
CA GLY A 171 -13.04 -7.10 -7.68
C GLY A 171 -12.39 -7.28 -6.30
N GLY A 172 -11.59 -6.31 -5.84
CA GLY A 172 -10.94 -6.30 -4.53
C GLY A 172 -11.73 -5.52 -3.47
N ASN A 173 -11.16 -5.44 -2.25
CA ASN A 173 -11.80 -4.77 -1.12
C ASN A 173 -12.24 -3.34 -1.45
N SER A 174 -11.35 -2.51 -2.02
CA SER A 174 -11.69 -1.12 -2.36
C SER A 174 -12.83 -1.02 -3.37
N ALA A 175 -12.85 -1.89 -4.40
CA ALA A 175 -13.93 -1.89 -5.39
C ALA A 175 -15.29 -2.19 -4.74
N VAL A 176 -15.32 -3.22 -3.90
CA VAL A 176 -16.56 -3.67 -3.26
C VAL A 176 -17.04 -2.66 -2.21
N GLN A 177 -16.15 -2.12 -1.39
CA GLN A 177 -16.50 -1.13 -0.37
C GLN A 177 -17.01 0.17 -0.99
N ILE A 178 -16.32 0.70 -2.01
CA ILE A 178 -16.73 1.90 -2.74
C ILE A 178 -18.06 1.64 -3.48
N GLY A 179 -18.18 0.51 -4.17
CA GLY A 179 -19.42 0.14 -4.86
C GLY A 179 -20.61 0.00 -3.91
N TYR A 180 -20.39 -0.61 -2.75
CA TYR A 180 -21.43 -0.77 -1.71
C TYR A 180 -21.88 0.59 -1.14
N GLU A 181 -20.94 1.48 -0.87
CA GLU A 181 -21.22 2.83 -0.37
C GLU A 181 -21.99 3.66 -1.42
N LEU A 182 -21.53 3.65 -2.68
CA LEU A 182 -22.19 4.32 -3.78
C LEU A 182 -23.61 3.81 -4.03
N ALA A 183 -23.85 2.51 -3.87
CA ALA A 183 -25.15 1.90 -4.08
C ALA A 183 -26.25 2.37 -3.09
N ALA A 184 -25.88 3.14 -2.07
CA ALA A 184 -26.85 3.78 -1.18
C ALA A 184 -27.49 5.03 -1.80
N THR A 185 -26.78 5.73 -2.70
CA THR A 185 -27.20 7.04 -3.23
C THR A 185 -27.09 7.16 -4.74
N ALA A 186 -26.46 6.20 -5.40
CA ALA A 186 -26.21 6.17 -6.85
C ALA A 186 -26.60 4.80 -7.45
N SER A 187 -26.69 4.75 -8.78
CA SER A 187 -26.77 3.47 -9.50
C SER A 187 -25.36 2.93 -9.73
N ALA A 188 -24.91 2.00 -8.90
CA ALA A 188 -23.55 1.47 -8.93
C ALA A 188 -23.47 0.06 -9.52
N THR A 189 -22.50 -0.20 -10.38
CA THR A 189 -22.15 -1.54 -10.89
C THR A 189 -20.68 -1.81 -10.71
N LEU A 190 -20.34 -3.00 -10.20
CA LEU A 190 -18.98 -3.52 -10.20
C LEU A 190 -18.68 -4.19 -11.56
N ALA A 191 -17.69 -3.70 -12.28
CA ALA A 191 -17.17 -4.31 -13.51
C ALA A 191 -15.93 -5.15 -13.16
N THR A 192 -16.04 -6.47 -13.28
CA THR A 192 -14.98 -7.40 -12.81
C THR A 192 -14.62 -8.43 -13.87
N ARG A 193 -13.34 -8.80 -13.96
CA ARG A 193 -12.84 -9.84 -14.91
C ARG A 193 -13.25 -11.26 -14.49
N ALA A 194 -13.52 -11.47 -13.22
CA ALA A 194 -13.91 -12.75 -12.65
C ALA A 194 -14.92 -12.53 -11.52
N PRO A 195 -15.69 -13.55 -11.11
CA PRO A 195 -16.53 -13.46 -9.92
C PRO A 195 -15.75 -13.03 -8.67
N ILE A 196 -16.40 -12.23 -7.83
CA ILE A 196 -15.80 -11.78 -6.56
C ILE A 196 -15.77 -12.97 -5.59
N ARG A 197 -14.64 -13.15 -4.92
CA ARG A 197 -14.46 -14.20 -3.93
C ARG A 197 -14.48 -13.57 -2.54
N PHE A 198 -15.51 -13.88 -1.78
CA PHE A 198 -15.69 -13.39 -0.43
C PHE A 198 -15.04 -14.31 0.60
N LEU A 199 -14.44 -13.71 1.61
CA LEU A 199 -13.91 -14.38 2.78
C LEU A 199 -14.54 -13.79 4.03
N GLN A 200 -15.26 -14.62 4.78
CA GLN A 200 -15.97 -14.17 5.97
C GLN A 200 -15.04 -13.57 7.02
N GLN A 201 -15.31 -12.33 7.43
CA GLN A 201 -14.56 -11.59 8.44
C GLN A 201 -14.52 -12.33 9.79
N ARG A 202 -15.62 -13.00 10.13
CA ARG A 202 -15.74 -13.78 11.35
C ARG A 202 -16.24 -15.20 11.06
N ARG A 203 -15.61 -16.18 11.68
CA ARG A 203 -16.01 -17.58 11.60
C ARG A 203 -15.99 -18.21 13.00
N ASN A 204 -17.08 -18.87 13.39
CA ASN A 204 -17.23 -19.47 14.73
C ASN A 204 -16.95 -18.48 15.86
N GLY A 205 -17.45 -17.24 15.75
CA GLY A 205 -17.26 -16.20 16.77
C GLY A 205 -15.87 -15.57 16.81
N ARG A 206 -14.89 -16.08 16.06
CA ARG A 206 -13.51 -15.54 15.98
C ARG A 206 -13.30 -14.74 14.71
N ASP A 207 -12.51 -13.68 14.80
CA ASP A 207 -12.06 -12.91 13.65
C ASP A 207 -11.10 -13.74 12.77
N LEU A 208 -11.10 -13.46 11.47
CA LEU A 208 -10.19 -14.13 10.54
C LEU A 208 -8.72 -13.97 10.94
N HIS A 209 -8.33 -12.79 11.44
CA HIS A 209 -6.95 -12.53 11.83
C HIS A 209 -6.49 -13.36 13.03
N ASP A 210 -7.41 -13.76 13.92
CA ASP A 210 -7.08 -14.75 14.96
C ASP A 210 -6.70 -16.10 14.36
N TRP A 211 -7.39 -16.50 13.28
CA TRP A 211 -7.06 -17.73 12.56
C TRP A 211 -5.73 -17.61 11.82
N LEU A 212 -5.51 -16.49 11.08
CA LEU A 212 -4.25 -16.27 10.35
C LEU A 212 -3.03 -16.34 11.26
N VAL A 213 -3.12 -15.73 12.45
CA VAL A 213 -2.03 -15.73 13.43
C VAL A 213 -1.87 -17.12 14.09
N THR A 214 -2.98 -17.73 14.57
CA THR A 214 -2.89 -18.98 15.34
C THR A 214 -2.53 -20.20 14.48
N THR A 215 -2.84 -20.19 13.19
CA THR A 215 -2.47 -21.25 12.25
C THR A 215 -1.08 -21.04 11.62
N GLY A 216 -0.45 -19.89 11.85
CA GLY A 216 0.81 -19.54 11.20
C GLY A 216 0.67 -19.11 9.74
N PHE A 217 -0.55 -18.95 9.21
CA PHE A 217 -0.78 -18.54 7.82
C PHE A 217 -0.11 -17.19 7.51
N ASP A 218 -0.11 -16.26 8.46
CA ASP A 218 0.55 -14.95 8.36
C ASP A 218 2.06 -15.04 8.07
N HIS A 219 2.68 -16.19 8.33
CA HIS A 219 4.12 -16.43 8.16
C HIS A 219 4.46 -17.29 6.95
N LEU A 220 3.45 -17.77 6.21
CA LEU A 220 3.70 -18.59 5.02
C LEU A 220 4.49 -17.80 3.98
N PRO A 221 5.54 -18.41 3.39
CA PRO A 221 6.29 -17.82 2.29
C PRO A 221 5.39 -17.55 1.07
N PRO A 222 5.70 -16.55 0.25
CA PRO A 222 4.91 -16.21 -0.95
C PRO A 222 4.70 -17.38 -1.90
N GLU A 223 5.70 -18.25 -2.04
CA GLU A 223 5.66 -19.43 -2.89
C GLU A 223 4.56 -20.43 -2.49
N TRP A 224 4.21 -20.45 -1.21
CA TRP A 224 3.13 -21.28 -0.69
C TRP A 224 1.78 -20.57 -0.80
N LEU A 225 1.78 -19.24 -0.63
CA LEU A 225 0.54 -18.46 -0.67
C LEU A 225 -0.15 -18.54 -2.03
N ILE A 226 0.59 -18.63 -3.13
CA ILE A 226 0.04 -18.75 -4.48
C ILE A 226 -0.87 -19.97 -4.64
N HIS A 227 -0.68 -21.02 -3.84
CA HIS A 227 -1.51 -22.21 -3.87
C HIS A 227 -2.82 -22.05 -3.08
N TYR A 228 -2.87 -21.11 -2.14
CA TYR A 228 -4.03 -20.88 -1.26
C TYR A 228 -4.78 -19.61 -1.61
N VAL A 229 -4.07 -18.57 -2.04
CA VAL A 229 -4.63 -17.25 -2.35
C VAL A 229 -4.68 -17.08 -3.87
N GLY A 230 -5.64 -17.74 -4.51
CA GLY A 230 -5.88 -17.59 -5.96
C GLY A 230 -6.75 -16.37 -6.24
N GLY A 231 -6.14 -15.24 -6.60
CA GLY A 231 -6.82 -13.99 -6.90
C GLY A 231 -7.12 -13.13 -5.67
N THR A 232 -7.81 -12.01 -5.89
CA THR A 232 -8.15 -11.06 -4.82
C THR A 232 -9.31 -11.59 -3.99
N LEU A 233 -9.14 -11.64 -2.67
CA LEU A 233 -10.18 -11.96 -1.70
C LEU A 233 -10.76 -10.66 -1.13
N VAL A 234 -12.09 -10.63 -0.98
CA VAL A 234 -12.81 -9.52 -0.34
C VAL A 234 -13.26 -9.95 1.05
N MET A 235 -12.95 -9.14 2.03
CA MET A 235 -13.41 -9.36 3.41
C MET A 235 -14.90 -9.08 3.51
N GLU A 236 -15.68 -10.12 3.83
CA GLU A 236 -17.14 -10.03 3.92
C GLU A 236 -17.59 -9.77 5.36
N THR A 237 -18.27 -8.64 5.55
CA THR A 237 -18.81 -8.19 6.84
C THR A 237 -20.25 -8.68 7.09
N GLY A 238 -20.89 -9.31 6.10
CA GLY A 238 -22.32 -9.69 6.09
C GLY A 238 -23.17 -8.81 5.17
N ASP A 239 -22.62 -7.70 4.66
CA ASP A 239 -23.36 -6.68 3.93
C ASP A 239 -23.18 -6.76 2.40
N TYR A 240 -21.98 -7.09 1.93
CA TYR A 240 -21.63 -6.99 0.51
C TYR A 240 -22.29 -8.06 -0.34
N GLU A 241 -22.25 -9.32 0.09
CA GLU A 241 -22.97 -10.41 -0.58
C GLU A 241 -24.48 -10.17 -0.58
N ASN A 242 -25.02 -9.61 0.50
CA ASN A 242 -26.45 -9.26 0.58
C ASN A 242 -26.80 -8.13 -0.40
N ALA A 243 -25.96 -7.12 -0.54
CA ALA A 243 -26.16 -6.03 -1.50
C ALA A 243 -26.18 -6.54 -2.95
N LEU A 244 -25.26 -7.45 -3.29
CA LEU A 244 -25.23 -8.10 -4.61
C LEU A 244 -26.46 -9.00 -4.84
N ARG A 245 -26.82 -9.81 -3.86
CA ARG A 245 -27.95 -10.74 -3.96
C ARG A 245 -29.31 -10.03 -4.07
N SER A 246 -29.46 -8.90 -3.37
CA SER A 246 -30.68 -8.09 -3.41
C SER A 246 -30.78 -7.20 -4.65
N GLY A 247 -29.72 -7.11 -5.46
CA GLY A 247 -29.64 -6.21 -6.61
C GLY A 247 -29.46 -4.73 -6.24
N ARG A 248 -29.19 -4.40 -4.96
CA ARG A 248 -28.84 -3.05 -4.56
C ARG A 248 -27.50 -2.60 -5.16
N LEU A 249 -26.52 -3.50 -5.19
CA LEU A 249 -25.26 -3.37 -5.91
C LEU A 249 -25.27 -4.38 -7.05
N ASP A 250 -25.06 -3.92 -8.29
CA ASP A 250 -24.96 -4.80 -9.46
C ASP A 250 -23.50 -5.23 -9.69
N ARG A 251 -23.32 -6.40 -10.28
CA ARG A 251 -22.01 -6.89 -10.74
C ARG A 251 -22.12 -7.44 -12.14
N ARG A 252 -21.27 -6.97 -13.03
CA ARG A 252 -21.16 -7.46 -14.42
C ARG A 252 -19.75 -7.87 -14.76
N GLU A 253 -19.62 -8.63 -15.85
CA GLU A 253 -18.34 -8.84 -16.49
C GLU A 253 -17.76 -7.51 -16.97
N MET A 254 -16.43 -7.41 -17.03
CA MET A 254 -15.72 -6.20 -17.44
C MET A 254 -16.20 -5.73 -18.82
N PHE A 255 -16.50 -4.45 -18.95
CA PHE A 255 -16.77 -3.82 -20.24
C PHE A 255 -15.52 -3.80 -21.13
N THR A 256 -15.70 -3.72 -22.45
CA THR A 256 -14.63 -3.87 -23.44
C THR A 256 -14.07 -2.57 -23.97
N ALA A 257 -14.87 -1.49 -23.94
CA ALA A 257 -14.48 -0.19 -24.49
C ALA A 257 -15.32 0.95 -23.88
N PHE A 258 -14.83 2.16 -24.06
CA PHE A 258 -15.61 3.40 -23.94
C PHE A 258 -16.10 3.85 -25.31
N ASP A 259 -17.25 4.53 -25.34
CA ASP A 259 -17.84 5.11 -26.56
C ASP A 259 -18.62 6.39 -26.21
N GLY A 260 -17.93 7.55 -26.30
CA GLY A 260 -18.47 8.84 -25.89
C GLY A 260 -18.80 8.89 -24.40
N GLU A 261 -20.07 9.03 -24.07
CA GLU A 261 -20.58 9.03 -22.67
C GLU A 261 -20.88 7.63 -22.13
N ALA A 262 -20.63 6.56 -22.91
CA ALA A 262 -21.06 5.21 -22.59
C ALA A 262 -19.88 4.25 -22.38
N VAL A 263 -20.14 3.16 -21.65
CA VAL A 263 -19.33 1.93 -21.67
C VAL A 263 -19.98 0.90 -22.57
N VAL A 264 -19.18 0.06 -23.23
CA VAL A 264 -19.64 -1.05 -24.08
C VAL A 264 -19.36 -2.35 -23.33
N TRP A 265 -20.42 -3.01 -22.90
CA TRP A 265 -20.33 -4.29 -22.17
C TRP A 265 -19.91 -5.43 -23.10
N ALA A 266 -19.50 -6.56 -22.51
CA ALA A 266 -19.05 -7.73 -23.26
C ALA A 266 -20.11 -8.32 -24.19
N ASP A 267 -21.40 -8.11 -23.90
CA ASP A 267 -22.54 -8.49 -24.73
C ASP A 267 -22.84 -7.51 -25.88
N GLY A 268 -22.03 -6.47 -26.04
CA GLY A 268 -22.19 -5.41 -27.04
C GLY A 268 -23.17 -4.30 -26.63
N ARG A 269 -23.82 -4.36 -25.48
CA ARG A 269 -24.74 -3.33 -25.02
C ARG A 269 -23.97 -2.07 -24.63
N ARG A 270 -24.41 -0.92 -25.16
CA ARG A 270 -23.93 0.40 -24.76
C ARG A 270 -24.78 0.91 -23.59
N GLU A 271 -24.09 1.47 -22.59
CA GLU A 271 -24.75 2.05 -21.43
C GLU A 271 -24.09 3.38 -21.08
N PRO A 272 -24.85 4.50 -21.10
CA PRO A 272 -24.36 5.79 -20.62
C PRO A 272 -24.00 5.70 -19.13
N VAL A 273 -22.88 6.28 -18.75
CA VAL A 273 -22.39 6.32 -17.37
C VAL A 273 -21.78 7.69 -17.07
N ASP A 274 -22.05 8.22 -15.87
CA ASP A 274 -21.55 9.53 -15.46
C ASP A 274 -20.11 9.47 -14.98
N ALA A 275 -19.71 8.33 -14.38
CA ALA A 275 -18.38 8.15 -13.82
C ALA A 275 -17.90 6.70 -13.88
N VAL A 276 -16.58 6.54 -14.08
CA VAL A 276 -15.90 5.26 -13.93
C VAL A 276 -14.78 5.39 -12.90
N ILE A 277 -14.84 4.59 -11.84
CA ILE A 277 -13.87 4.56 -10.75
C ILE A 277 -13.01 3.31 -10.89
N PHE A 278 -11.73 3.49 -11.19
CA PHE A 278 -10.78 2.40 -11.28
C PHE A 278 -10.28 2.01 -9.88
N ALA A 279 -10.74 0.90 -9.33
CA ALA A 279 -10.22 0.26 -8.12
C ALA A 279 -9.31 -0.92 -8.51
N THR A 280 -8.34 -0.65 -9.36
CA THR A 280 -7.49 -1.60 -10.06
C THR A 280 -6.13 -1.82 -9.39
N GLY A 281 -6.01 -1.35 -8.14
CA GLY A 281 -4.84 -1.53 -7.30
C GLY A 281 -3.71 -0.55 -7.60
N TYR A 282 -2.55 -0.86 -7.06
CA TYR A 282 -1.38 0.01 -7.04
C TYR A 282 -0.12 -0.78 -7.41
N ARG A 283 0.92 -0.07 -7.84
CA ARG A 283 2.27 -0.61 -8.02
C ARG A 283 3.22 0.04 -7.02
N PRO A 284 4.32 -0.61 -6.61
CA PRO A 284 5.32 0.04 -5.75
C PRO A 284 5.77 1.39 -6.33
N ASP A 285 5.83 2.42 -5.49
CA ASP A 285 6.31 3.75 -5.88
C ASP A 285 7.82 3.85 -5.65
N LEU A 286 8.58 3.30 -6.58
CA LEU A 286 10.03 3.16 -6.52
C LEU A 286 10.75 3.90 -7.66
N GLY A 287 10.07 4.83 -8.34
CA GLY A 287 10.60 5.54 -9.50
C GLY A 287 11.95 6.22 -9.25
N TYR A 288 12.19 6.70 -8.04
CA TYR A 288 13.44 7.32 -7.61
C TYR A 288 14.66 6.38 -7.61
N LEU A 289 14.46 5.06 -7.70
CA LEU A 289 15.53 4.06 -7.82
C LEU A 289 15.93 3.74 -9.28
N ARG A 290 15.27 4.35 -10.28
CA ARG A 290 15.59 4.11 -11.70
C ARG A 290 17.03 4.49 -12.05
N PRO A 291 17.58 5.66 -11.61
CA PRO A 291 18.96 6.02 -11.89
C PRO A 291 19.96 5.01 -11.31
N LEU A 292 19.62 4.41 -10.16
CA LEU A 292 20.43 3.37 -9.52
C LEU A 292 20.44 2.04 -10.30
N GLY A 293 19.46 1.79 -11.20
CA GLY A 293 19.34 0.51 -11.90
C GLY A 293 18.84 -0.65 -11.04
N ALA A 294 18.18 -0.36 -9.93
CA ALA A 294 17.71 -1.36 -8.96
C ALA A 294 16.37 -2.03 -9.33
N LEU A 295 15.73 -1.55 -10.40
CA LEU A 295 14.41 -2.01 -10.84
C LEU A 295 14.52 -2.87 -12.11
N GLY A 296 13.56 -3.79 -12.28
CA GLY A 296 13.34 -4.50 -13.52
C GLY A 296 12.71 -3.64 -14.62
N PRO A 297 12.57 -4.17 -15.85
CA PRO A 297 11.95 -3.46 -16.97
C PRO A 297 10.48 -3.06 -16.71
N ASP A 298 9.79 -3.82 -15.87
CA ASP A 298 8.41 -3.59 -15.43
C ASP A 298 8.29 -2.59 -14.26
N GLY A 299 9.43 -2.07 -13.78
CA GLY A 299 9.51 -1.19 -12.61
C GLY A 299 9.44 -1.90 -11.26
N ALA A 300 9.40 -3.24 -11.25
CA ALA A 300 9.43 -4.02 -10.01
C ALA A 300 10.84 -4.04 -9.39
N PRO A 301 10.96 -4.05 -8.06
CA PRO A 301 12.25 -4.14 -7.39
C PRO A 301 12.86 -5.54 -7.55
N ARG A 302 14.16 -5.60 -7.79
CA ARG A 302 14.92 -6.85 -7.88
C ARG A 302 15.44 -7.22 -6.49
N HIS A 303 14.73 -8.11 -5.79
CA HIS A 303 15.05 -8.44 -4.40
C HIS A 303 14.80 -9.92 -4.06
N THR A 304 15.39 -10.36 -2.95
CA THR A 304 15.05 -11.61 -2.26
C THR A 304 14.74 -11.30 -0.81
N GLY A 305 13.48 -11.55 -0.40
CA GLY A 305 13.03 -11.28 0.97
C GLY A 305 13.18 -9.83 1.43
N GLY A 306 13.27 -8.85 0.50
CA GLY A 306 13.48 -7.44 0.78
C GLY A 306 14.93 -6.97 0.68
N LEU A 307 15.91 -7.86 0.54
CA LEU A 307 17.31 -7.47 0.25
C LEU A 307 17.49 -7.29 -1.25
N SER A 308 18.08 -6.18 -1.68
CA SER A 308 18.34 -5.93 -3.10
C SER A 308 19.27 -7.00 -3.68
N ALA A 309 18.91 -7.50 -4.88
CA ALA A 309 19.74 -8.41 -5.65
C ALA A 309 20.79 -7.68 -6.51
N THR A 310 20.75 -6.33 -6.55
CA THR A 310 21.61 -5.52 -7.42
C THR A 310 22.60 -4.65 -6.66
N HIS A 311 22.23 -4.15 -5.49
CA HIS A 311 23.05 -3.21 -4.72
C HIS A 311 23.13 -3.65 -3.26
N PRO A 312 24.31 -4.09 -2.80
CA PRO A 312 24.55 -4.26 -1.36
C PRO A 312 24.26 -2.94 -0.64
N GLY A 313 23.65 -3.02 0.55
CA GLY A 313 23.26 -1.81 1.29
C GLY A 313 21.90 -1.22 0.93
N LEU A 314 21.22 -1.73 -0.12
CA LEU A 314 19.84 -1.38 -0.44
C LEU A 314 18.88 -2.50 0.04
N ALA A 315 17.81 -2.11 0.73
CA ALA A 315 16.73 -3.00 1.14
C ALA A 315 15.35 -2.38 0.88
N TYR A 316 14.31 -3.23 0.89
CA TYR A 316 12.91 -2.86 0.68
C TYR A 316 12.08 -3.34 1.87
N VAL A 317 11.08 -2.55 2.30
CA VAL A 317 10.13 -2.92 3.35
C VAL A 317 8.72 -2.47 2.98
N GLY A 318 7.75 -3.35 3.17
CA GLY A 318 6.34 -3.05 2.93
C GLY A 318 5.85 -3.37 1.53
N LEU A 319 6.59 -4.15 0.76
CA LEU A 319 6.10 -4.72 -0.49
C LEU A 319 5.06 -5.81 -0.20
N GLU A 320 4.03 -5.89 -1.02
CA GLU A 320 3.02 -6.93 -0.92
C GLU A 320 3.66 -8.31 -1.13
N PHE A 321 3.34 -9.24 -0.24
CA PHE A 321 3.93 -10.60 -0.25
C PHE A 321 5.47 -10.64 -0.25
N GLN A 322 6.15 -9.64 0.26
CA GLN A 322 7.61 -9.56 0.29
C GLN A 322 8.27 -10.82 0.88
N ARG A 323 7.74 -11.33 2.00
CA ARG A 323 8.16 -12.55 2.69
C ARG A 323 7.01 -13.38 3.22
N SER A 324 5.84 -12.79 3.38
CA SER A 324 4.66 -13.42 3.98
C SER A 324 3.37 -12.72 3.56
N PHE A 325 2.24 -13.31 3.93
CA PHE A 325 0.91 -12.72 3.72
C PHE A 325 0.73 -11.35 4.39
N SER A 326 1.42 -11.12 5.49
CA SER A 326 1.27 -9.88 6.28
C SER A 326 2.37 -8.84 6.05
N SER A 327 3.27 -9.02 5.08
CA SER A 327 4.46 -8.19 4.84
C SER A 327 4.18 -6.69 4.75
N ASN A 328 3.08 -6.28 4.10
CA ASN A 328 2.70 -4.86 3.93
C ASN A 328 1.67 -4.36 4.96
N THR A 329 1.34 -5.17 5.97
CA THR A 329 0.32 -4.85 6.98
C THR A 329 0.94 -4.28 8.26
N LEU A 330 0.16 -3.53 9.05
CA LEU A 330 0.59 -3.03 10.37
C LEU A 330 1.12 -4.14 11.29
N ARG A 331 0.44 -5.32 11.29
CA ARG A 331 0.81 -6.46 12.16
C ARG A 331 2.05 -7.23 11.70
N GLY A 332 2.45 -7.10 10.42
CA GLY A 332 3.48 -7.96 9.83
C GLY A 332 4.75 -7.25 9.40
N VAL A 333 4.66 -6.00 9.00
CA VAL A 333 5.76 -5.23 8.40
C VAL A 333 7.04 -5.19 9.25
N HIS A 334 6.90 -5.21 10.56
CA HIS A 334 8.03 -5.20 11.48
C HIS A 334 8.90 -6.47 11.39
N ARG A 335 8.34 -7.60 10.97
CA ARG A 335 9.10 -8.84 10.78
C ARG A 335 10.01 -8.75 9.55
N ASP A 336 9.53 -8.07 8.51
CA ASP A 336 10.34 -7.82 7.32
C ASP A 336 11.43 -6.79 7.60
N ALA A 337 11.11 -5.74 8.35
CA ALA A 337 12.11 -4.79 8.84
C ALA A 337 13.21 -5.48 9.66
N ALA A 338 12.86 -6.34 10.61
CA ALA A 338 13.81 -7.11 11.41
C ALA A 338 14.67 -8.07 10.55
N HIS A 339 14.08 -8.65 9.49
CA HIS A 339 14.81 -9.56 8.60
C HIS A 339 15.90 -8.85 7.81
N ILE A 340 15.60 -7.67 7.25
CA ILE A 340 16.55 -6.96 6.38
C ILE A 340 17.65 -6.25 7.19
N ILE A 341 17.44 -5.98 8.47
CA ILE A 341 18.31 -5.07 9.21
C ILE A 341 19.68 -5.67 9.53
N ALA A 342 19.79 -6.96 9.84
CA ALA A 342 21.07 -7.58 10.19
C ALA A 342 22.06 -7.59 9.00
N PRO A 343 21.67 -8.02 7.79
CA PRO A 343 22.52 -7.89 6.60
C PRO A 343 22.86 -6.44 6.25
N LEU A 344 21.89 -5.52 6.36
CA LEU A 344 22.12 -4.10 6.12
C LEU A 344 23.14 -3.50 7.09
N ALA A 345 23.02 -3.77 8.39
CA ALA A 345 23.94 -3.32 9.40
C ALA A 345 25.36 -3.86 9.18
N ALA A 346 25.48 -5.12 8.76
CA ALA A 346 26.77 -5.71 8.41
C ALA A 346 27.43 -5.00 7.22
N HIS A 347 26.65 -4.56 6.24
CA HIS A 347 27.13 -3.77 5.11
C HIS A 347 27.56 -2.37 5.56
N VAL A 348 26.69 -1.65 6.25
CA VAL A 348 26.90 -0.26 6.69
C VAL A 348 28.17 -0.12 7.55
N ARG A 349 28.42 -1.06 8.46
CA ARG A 349 29.62 -1.05 9.32
C ARG A 349 30.92 -1.30 8.56
N LYS A 350 30.86 -1.82 7.34
CA LYS A 350 32.04 -2.04 6.48
C LYS A 350 32.23 -0.91 5.46
N ALA A 351 31.22 -0.06 5.26
CA ALA A 351 31.31 1.05 4.34
C ALA A 351 32.40 2.04 4.81
N PRO A 352 33.26 2.55 3.92
CA PRO A 352 34.22 3.58 4.29
C PRO A 352 33.49 4.86 4.75
N ALA A 353 34.14 5.61 5.66
CA ALA A 353 33.66 6.92 6.07
C ALA A 353 33.46 7.83 4.84
N ALA A 354 32.48 8.74 4.91
CA ALA A 354 32.31 9.73 3.86
C ALA A 354 33.59 10.53 3.67
N ALA A 355 34.08 10.60 2.43
CA ALA A 355 35.18 11.52 2.13
C ALA A 355 34.69 12.94 2.47
N GLY A 356 35.35 13.58 3.43
CA GLY A 356 35.03 14.95 3.83
C GLY A 356 35.10 15.88 2.61
N LEU A 357 33.99 16.55 2.31
CA LEU A 357 33.96 17.70 1.38
C LEU A 357 34.50 18.92 2.06
#